data_3b8e0262978d1cae3112a320990ab407
#
_entry.id   3b8e0262978d1cae3112a320990ab407
#
_cell.length_a   1.000
_cell.length_b   1.000
_cell.length_c   1.000
_cell.angle_alpha   90.00
_cell.angle_beta   90.00
_cell.angle_gamma   90.00
#
_symmetry.space_group_name_H-M   'P 1'
#
loop_
_entity.id
_entity.type
_entity.pdbx_description
1 polymer ?
#
loop_
_entity_poly.entity_id
_entity_poly.type
_entity_poly.pdbx_seq_one_letter_code
_entity_poly.pdbx_strand_id
1 'polypeptide(L)'
;MAGVAASIALWCVGRASNQSANYALQRWWAARLIGSLRLTCGFVIEVRGASDLGSAPLVVLGRHASLGDALVSAWALGTHAGRTPRYVLKKELSFDPCLDIVGRRLPNYFVDRSSATISRELDGIAALSTDLQPHDVAVIFPEGTRANDRKRVTSIERMVNRDPERAARLKALQHLLPPKPSGAQALVDGAPGADIALMWHIGFDGLDTFGRIRRRLAVGAPRAEVVFELHPRASIPTGDAFVGWLDDRWLELDRKVADALSRHQSRHSSN
;
A
#
# COMPACT_ATOMS: atom_id res chain seq x y z
N MET A 1 -6.53 10.53 19.11
CA MET A 1 -6.50 11.75 19.96
C MET A 1 -5.18 12.52 19.81
N ALA A 2 -4.01 11.96 20.14
CA ALA A 2 -2.72 12.69 20.06
C ALA A 2 -2.38 13.23 18.66
N GLY A 3 -2.63 12.50 17.59
CA GLY A 3 -2.40 12.96 16.22
C GLY A 3 -3.29 14.14 15.81
N VAL A 4 -4.55 14.14 16.25
CA VAL A 4 -5.49 15.25 16.04
C VAL A 4 -5.03 16.49 16.79
N ALA A 5 -4.62 16.34 18.07
CA ALA A 5 -4.10 17.44 18.87
C ALA A 5 -2.83 18.05 18.24
N ALA A 6 -1.90 17.23 17.78
CA ALA A 6 -0.70 17.70 17.08
C ALA A 6 -1.02 18.39 15.75
N SER A 7 -2.02 17.92 15.02
CA SER A 7 -2.50 18.54 13.77
C SER A 7 -3.14 19.91 14.04
N ILE A 8 -3.93 20.03 15.12
CA ILE A 8 -4.49 21.30 15.57
C ILE A 8 -3.37 22.27 15.99
N ALA A 9 -2.36 21.78 16.70
CA ALA A 9 -1.20 22.59 17.08
C ALA A 9 -0.46 23.16 15.86
N LEU A 10 -0.25 22.36 14.80
CA LEU A 10 0.32 22.85 13.53
C LEU A 10 -0.54 23.93 12.89
N TRP A 11 -1.85 23.82 13.00
CA TRP A 11 -2.77 24.85 12.51
C TRP A 11 -2.65 26.13 13.33
N CYS A 12 -2.63 26.04 14.66
CA CYS A 12 -2.50 27.19 15.56
C CYS A 12 -1.20 27.97 15.37
N VAL A 13 -0.09 27.29 14.99
CA VAL A 13 1.20 27.95 14.72
C VAL A 13 1.39 28.36 13.25
N GLY A 14 0.32 28.34 12.44
CA GLY A 14 0.35 28.74 11.03
C GLY A 14 1.13 27.80 10.11
N ARG A 15 1.44 26.56 10.54
CA ARG A 15 2.20 25.57 9.77
C ARG A 15 1.33 24.49 9.13
N ALA A 16 0.02 24.64 9.13
CA ALA A 16 -0.90 23.64 8.58
C ALA A 16 -0.67 23.33 7.09
N SER A 17 -0.25 24.33 6.30
CA SER A 17 0.08 24.18 4.86
C SER A 17 1.52 23.71 4.60
N ASN A 18 2.36 23.58 5.65
CA ASN A 18 3.74 23.15 5.47
C ASN A 18 3.80 21.62 5.26
N GLN A 19 4.08 21.17 4.05
CA GLN A 19 4.14 19.75 3.70
C GLN A 19 5.18 18.99 4.53
N SER A 20 6.37 19.54 4.72
CA SER A 20 7.43 18.89 5.51
C SER A 20 7.00 18.66 6.97
N ALA A 21 6.29 19.62 7.59
CA ALA A 21 5.74 19.47 8.92
C ALA A 21 4.65 18.39 8.98
N ASN A 22 3.80 18.30 7.95
CA ASN A 22 2.76 17.27 7.88
C ASN A 22 3.35 15.87 7.64
N TYR A 23 4.41 15.74 6.83
CA TYR A 23 5.14 14.47 6.68
C TYR A 23 5.87 14.09 7.98
N ALA A 24 6.46 15.03 8.70
CA ALA A 24 7.05 14.77 10.00
C ALA A 24 6.00 14.29 11.01
N LEU A 25 4.81 14.89 11.01
CA LEU A 25 3.68 14.46 11.82
C LEU A 25 3.20 13.05 11.44
N GLN A 26 3.09 12.76 10.14
CA GLN A 26 2.71 11.43 9.65
C GLN A 26 3.70 10.36 10.12
N ARG A 27 5.02 10.59 9.96
CA ARG A 27 6.08 9.68 10.42
C ARG A 27 6.03 9.48 11.92
N TRP A 28 5.94 10.58 12.68
CA TRP A 28 5.86 10.52 14.14
C TRP A 28 4.64 9.71 14.60
N TRP A 29 3.48 9.98 14.02
CA TRP A 29 2.23 9.29 14.37
C TRP A 29 2.29 7.81 14.03
N ALA A 30 2.75 7.46 12.83
CA ALA A 30 2.90 6.07 12.40
C ALA A 30 3.90 5.31 13.30
N ALA A 31 5.05 5.90 13.61
CA ALA A 31 6.05 5.30 14.50
C ALA A 31 5.51 5.10 15.92
N ARG A 32 4.71 6.07 16.44
CA ARG A 32 4.08 5.93 17.77
C ARG A 32 3.03 4.84 17.81
N LEU A 33 2.22 4.69 16.77
CA LEU A 33 1.23 3.61 16.70
C LEU A 33 1.91 2.24 16.65
N ILE A 34 2.88 2.06 15.77
CA ILE A 34 3.66 0.80 15.68
C ILE A 34 4.42 0.53 16.99
N GLY A 35 5.04 1.55 17.58
CA GLY A 35 5.71 1.45 18.88
C GLY A 35 4.77 1.07 20.02
N SER A 36 3.54 1.60 20.01
CA SER A 36 2.51 1.22 20.98
C SER A 36 2.10 -0.23 20.83
N LEU A 37 1.90 -0.72 19.60
CA LEU A 37 1.60 -2.13 19.35
C LEU A 37 2.74 -3.05 19.80
N ARG A 38 4.00 -2.63 19.58
CA ARG A 38 5.17 -3.36 20.06
C ARG A 38 5.17 -3.44 21.59
N LEU A 39 4.94 -2.32 22.26
CA LEU A 39 5.01 -2.23 23.73
C LEU A 39 3.85 -2.98 24.40
N THR A 40 2.62 -2.88 23.86
CA THR A 40 1.42 -3.43 24.51
C THR A 40 1.13 -4.88 24.12
N CYS A 41 1.50 -5.29 22.90
CA CYS A 41 1.14 -6.60 22.34
C CYS A 41 2.37 -7.41 21.89
N GLY A 42 3.58 -6.88 22.08
CA GLY A 42 4.82 -7.52 21.60
C GLY A 42 4.91 -7.61 20.07
N PHE A 43 4.10 -6.80 19.33
CA PHE A 43 4.05 -6.86 17.88
C PHE A 43 5.37 -6.40 17.25
N VAL A 44 6.01 -7.26 16.49
CA VAL A 44 7.28 -6.96 15.81
C VAL A 44 7.08 -6.98 14.30
N ILE A 45 7.54 -5.93 13.64
CA ILE A 45 7.55 -5.82 12.17
C ILE A 45 9.01 -5.78 11.71
N GLU A 46 9.38 -6.74 10.88
CA GLU A 46 10.65 -6.74 10.16
C GLU A 46 10.47 -6.06 8.80
N VAL A 47 11.36 -5.13 8.44
CA VAL A 47 11.31 -4.45 7.14
C VAL A 47 12.56 -4.82 6.35
N ARG A 48 12.38 -5.28 5.11
CA ARG A 48 13.45 -5.67 4.20
C ARG A 48 13.39 -4.91 2.88
N GLY A 49 14.53 -4.66 2.27
CA GLY A 49 14.66 -3.98 0.98
C GLY A 49 14.37 -2.47 1.02
N ALA A 50 14.07 -1.90 2.19
CA ALA A 50 13.81 -0.46 2.31
C ALA A 50 15.06 0.39 2.06
N SER A 51 16.24 -0.11 2.44
CA SER A 51 17.55 0.51 2.18
C SER A 51 17.89 0.60 0.69
N ASP A 52 17.37 -0.34 -0.10
CA ASP A 52 17.72 -0.49 -1.51
C ASP A 52 16.91 0.43 -2.42
N LEU A 53 15.88 1.10 -1.87
CA LEU A 53 14.99 1.99 -2.62
C LEU A 53 15.67 3.29 -3.09
N GLY A 54 16.87 3.60 -2.58
CA GLY A 54 17.63 4.80 -2.96
C GLY A 54 16.87 6.10 -2.65
N SER A 55 17.16 7.18 -3.38
CA SER A 55 16.54 8.50 -3.21
C SER A 55 15.80 9.01 -4.45
N ALA A 56 15.95 8.38 -5.61
CA ALA A 56 15.25 8.75 -6.84
C ALA A 56 13.73 8.65 -6.69
N PRO A 57 12.92 9.40 -7.44
CA PRO A 57 11.47 9.27 -7.45
C PRO A 57 11.04 7.80 -7.63
N LEU A 58 9.98 7.40 -6.94
CA LEU A 58 9.58 5.99 -6.90
C LEU A 58 8.06 5.84 -7.00
N VAL A 59 7.61 4.79 -7.69
CA VAL A 59 6.23 4.31 -7.62
C VAL A 59 6.20 3.01 -6.82
N VAL A 60 5.30 2.91 -5.84
CA VAL A 60 5.11 1.68 -5.05
C VAL A 60 3.76 1.05 -5.39
N LEU A 61 3.81 -0.21 -5.82
CA LEU A 61 2.64 -1.05 -6.03
C LEU A 61 2.53 -2.02 -4.85
N GLY A 62 1.58 -1.77 -3.94
CA GLY A 62 1.45 -2.50 -2.68
C GLY A 62 0.41 -3.60 -2.69
N ARG A 63 0.70 -4.73 -2.01
CA ARG A 63 -0.30 -5.73 -1.63
C ARG A 63 -1.30 -5.14 -0.64
N HIS A 64 -2.59 -5.45 -0.78
CA HIS A 64 -3.65 -4.96 0.10
C HIS A 64 -4.37 -6.10 0.82
N ALA A 65 -3.99 -6.38 2.07
CA ALA A 65 -4.54 -7.48 2.86
C ALA A 65 -5.25 -7.05 4.15
N SER A 66 -4.93 -5.86 4.70
CA SER A 66 -5.40 -5.44 6.03
C SER A 66 -5.89 -4.00 6.08
N LEU A 67 -6.49 -3.62 7.21
CA LEU A 67 -6.81 -2.23 7.53
C LEU A 67 -5.56 -1.38 7.76
N GLY A 68 -4.47 -2.01 8.19
CA GLY A 68 -3.23 -1.36 8.57
C GLY A 68 -2.28 -1.06 7.41
N ASP A 69 -2.56 -1.50 6.19
CA ASP A 69 -1.60 -1.46 5.09
C ASP A 69 -1.10 -0.05 4.77
N ALA A 70 -1.99 0.94 4.76
CA ALA A 70 -1.60 2.33 4.54
C ALA A 70 -0.72 2.88 5.68
N LEU A 71 -1.03 2.52 6.95
CA LEU A 71 -0.23 2.90 8.10
C LEU A 71 1.15 2.23 8.08
N VAL A 72 1.18 0.93 7.81
CA VAL A 72 2.41 0.13 7.79
C VAL A 72 3.32 0.58 6.65
N SER A 73 2.76 0.85 5.46
CA SER A 73 3.53 1.38 4.33
C SER A 73 4.06 2.79 4.63
N ALA A 74 3.26 3.68 5.22
CA ALA A 74 3.70 5.02 5.60
C ALA A 74 4.82 4.98 6.64
N TRP A 75 4.72 4.07 7.62
CA TRP A 75 5.77 3.86 8.60
C TRP A 75 7.04 3.27 7.98
N ALA A 76 6.92 2.23 7.16
CA ALA A 76 8.08 1.57 6.54
C ALA A 76 8.79 2.52 5.57
N LEU A 77 8.06 3.18 4.67
CA LEU A 77 8.62 4.15 3.73
C LEU A 77 9.20 5.37 4.44
N GLY A 78 8.48 5.93 5.40
CA GLY A 78 8.90 7.15 6.09
C GLY A 78 10.03 6.94 7.09
N THR A 79 10.06 5.80 7.81
CA THR A 79 11.01 5.55 8.91
C THR A 79 12.22 4.75 8.46
N HIS A 80 12.04 3.75 7.58
CA HIS A 80 13.12 2.87 7.15
C HIS A 80 13.74 3.28 5.82
N ALA A 81 12.96 3.85 4.89
CA ALA A 81 13.46 4.30 3.59
C ALA A 81 13.66 5.83 3.48
N GLY A 82 13.28 6.61 4.49
CA GLY A 82 13.41 8.07 4.48
C GLY A 82 12.58 8.76 3.40
N ARG A 83 11.45 8.17 3.01
CA ARG A 83 10.61 8.59 1.88
C ARG A 83 9.41 9.42 2.32
N THR A 84 8.86 10.19 1.39
CA THR A 84 7.65 11.00 1.54
C THR A 84 6.53 10.44 0.66
N PRO A 85 5.67 9.55 1.22
CA PRO A 85 4.66 8.86 0.43
C PRO A 85 3.43 9.72 0.14
N ARG A 86 2.98 9.70 -1.12
CA ARG A 86 1.70 10.21 -1.63
C ARG A 86 0.83 9.01 -2.00
N TYR A 87 -0.41 8.98 -1.55
CA TYR A 87 -1.28 7.81 -1.70
C TYR A 87 -2.43 8.04 -2.66
N VAL A 88 -2.74 7.01 -3.43
CA VAL A 88 -4.06 6.84 -4.05
C VAL A 88 -4.98 6.21 -3.01
N LEU A 89 -5.90 6.98 -2.48
CA LEU A 89 -6.82 6.60 -1.41
C LEU A 89 -8.25 6.49 -1.94
N LYS A 90 -9.09 5.75 -1.23
CA LYS A 90 -10.51 5.68 -1.51
C LYS A 90 -11.21 6.94 -0.98
N LYS A 91 -12.12 7.55 -1.76
CA LYS A 91 -12.81 8.81 -1.41
C LYS A 91 -13.51 8.76 -0.05
N GLU A 92 -14.07 7.61 0.32
CA GLU A 92 -14.76 7.45 1.60
C GLU A 92 -13.81 7.57 2.82
N LEU A 93 -12.51 7.37 2.62
CA LEU A 93 -11.50 7.59 3.68
C LEU A 93 -11.29 9.08 3.98
N SER A 94 -11.75 9.98 3.11
CA SER A 94 -11.71 11.42 3.39
C SER A 94 -12.67 11.86 4.50
N PHE A 95 -13.58 10.97 4.92
CA PHE A 95 -14.49 11.19 6.05
C PHE A 95 -13.95 10.57 7.37
N ASP A 96 -12.82 9.88 7.34
CA ASP A 96 -12.16 9.36 8.55
C ASP A 96 -11.41 10.49 9.26
N PRO A 97 -11.79 10.88 10.49
CA PRO A 97 -11.16 11.99 11.21
C PRO A 97 -9.64 11.81 11.42
N CYS A 98 -9.14 10.58 11.43
CA CYS A 98 -7.73 10.29 11.58
C CYS A 98 -6.95 10.48 10.27
N LEU A 99 -7.61 10.29 9.13
CA LEU A 99 -7.01 10.39 7.80
C LEU A 99 -7.37 11.71 7.09
N ASP A 100 -8.51 12.32 7.41
CA ASP A 100 -9.01 13.51 6.74
C ASP A 100 -8.05 14.70 6.91
N ILE A 101 -7.66 15.02 8.14
CA ILE A 101 -6.87 16.23 8.41
C ILE A 101 -5.46 16.13 7.83
N VAL A 102 -4.73 15.04 8.13
CA VAL A 102 -3.36 14.84 7.63
C VAL A 102 -3.38 14.39 6.17
N GLY A 103 -4.33 13.55 5.80
CA GLY A 103 -4.46 13.03 4.43
C GLY A 103 -4.75 14.09 3.39
N ARG A 104 -5.50 15.17 3.73
CA ARG A 104 -5.79 16.29 2.82
C ARG A 104 -4.69 17.36 2.78
N ARG A 105 -3.84 17.42 3.81
CA ARG A 105 -2.70 18.34 3.84
C ARG A 105 -1.48 17.81 3.13
N LEU A 106 -1.46 16.51 2.86
CA LEU A 106 -0.46 15.85 2.04
C LEU A 106 -1.00 15.68 0.61
N PRO A 107 -0.16 15.61 -0.40
CA PRO A 107 -0.58 15.48 -1.80
C PRO A 107 -1.07 14.07 -2.11
N ASN A 108 -2.18 13.66 -1.48
CA ASN A 108 -2.85 12.40 -1.75
C ASN A 108 -3.99 12.60 -2.76
N TYR A 109 -4.29 11.56 -3.53
CA TYR A 109 -5.43 11.56 -4.43
C TYR A 109 -6.56 10.64 -3.91
N PHE A 110 -7.78 11.19 -3.78
CA PHE A 110 -8.94 10.46 -3.29
C PHE A 110 -9.82 10.03 -4.47
N VAL A 111 -9.69 8.77 -4.87
CA VAL A 111 -10.41 8.16 -6.00
C VAL A 111 -11.89 7.94 -5.68
N ASP A 112 -12.77 8.46 -6.51
CA ASP A 112 -14.19 8.14 -6.53
C ASP A 112 -14.48 6.97 -7.48
N ARG A 113 -14.65 5.77 -6.91
CA ARG A 113 -14.91 4.54 -7.68
C ARG A 113 -16.33 4.45 -8.24
N SER A 114 -17.22 5.35 -7.83
CA SER A 114 -18.57 5.49 -8.35
C SER A 114 -18.67 6.56 -9.43
N SER A 115 -17.56 7.25 -9.73
CA SER A 115 -17.51 8.28 -10.76
C SER A 115 -17.91 7.71 -12.12
N ALA A 116 -18.83 8.40 -12.80
CA ALA A 116 -19.22 8.10 -14.18
C ALA A 116 -18.07 8.39 -15.18
N THR A 117 -17.05 9.15 -14.78
CA THR A 117 -15.95 9.60 -15.63
C THR A 117 -14.64 8.93 -15.18
N ILE A 118 -14.42 7.71 -15.67
CA ILE A 118 -13.20 6.91 -15.34
C ILE A 118 -11.93 7.65 -15.80
N SER A 119 -11.95 8.31 -16.95
CA SER A 119 -10.80 9.06 -17.46
C SER A 119 -10.32 10.13 -16.48
N ARG A 120 -11.23 10.91 -15.90
CA ARG A 120 -10.90 11.93 -14.89
C ARG A 120 -10.21 11.34 -13.66
N GLU A 121 -10.64 10.16 -13.22
CA GLU A 121 -10.03 9.49 -12.09
C GLU A 121 -8.60 9.00 -12.44
N LEU A 122 -8.40 8.51 -13.66
CA LEU A 122 -7.07 8.10 -14.15
C LEU A 122 -6.14 9.31 -14.32
N ASP A 123 -6.64 10.43 -14.84
CA ASP A 123 -5.89 11.69 -14.96
C ASP A 123 -5.45 12.19 -13.58
N GLY A 124 -6.33 12.12 -12.58
CA GLY A 124 -6.01 12.48 -11.20
C GLY A 124 -4.96 11.55 -10.56
N ILE A 125 -5.01 10.26 -10.88
CA ILE A 125 -3.98 9.30 -10.44
C ILE A 125 -2.64 9.59 -11.11
N ALA A 126 -2.62 9.86 -12.42
CA ALA A 126 -1.41 10.22 -13.14
C ALA A 126 -0.79 11.52 -12.60
N ALA A 127 -1.62 12.55 -12.36
CA ALA A 127 -1.19 13.82 -11.79
C ALA A 127 -0.50 13.68 -10.42
N LEU A 128 -0.86 12.65 -9.62
CA LEU A 128 -0.23 12.38 -8.34
C LEU A 128 1.27 12.09 -8.46
N SER A 129 1.71 11.55 -9.58
CA SER A 129 3.10 11.13 -9.82
C SER A 129 3.88 12.02 -10.79
N THR A 130 3.24 13.05 -11.38
CA THR A 130 3.87 13.88 -12.43
C THR A 130 5.02 14.73 -11.91
N ASP A 131 5.00 15.16 -10.66
CA ASP A 131 5.95 16.09 -10.06
C ASP A 131 6.76 15.50 -8.90
N LEU A 132 6.98 14.18 -8.92
CA LEU A 132 7.76 13.52 -7.89
C LEU A 132 9.18 14.08 -7.81
N GLN A 133 9.56 14.56 -6.64
CA GLN A 133 10.91 15.01 -6.32
C GLN A 133 11.74 13.85 -5.73
N PRO A 134 13.07 13.99 -5.61
CA PRO A 134 13.88 13.06 -4.84
C PRO A 134 13.26 12.79 -3.47
N HIS A 135 13.27 11.52 -3.06
CA HIS A 135 12.60 10.98 -1.88
C HIS A 135 11.06 10.87 -1.95
N ASP A 136 10.39 11.47 -2.93
CA ASP A 136 8.95 11.28 -3.09
C ASP A 136 8.62 9.87 -3.59
N VAL A 137 7.47 9.35 -3.13
CA VAL A 137 6.94 8.05 -3.51
C VAL A 137 5.46 8.15 -3.78
N ALA A 138 5.01 7.76 -4.98
CA ALA A 138 3.59 7.57 -5.25
C ALA A 138 3.19 6.12 -4.97
N VAL A 139 2.18 5.91 -4.13
CA VAL A 139 1.76 4.59 -3.63
C VAL A 139 0.35 4.27 -4.08
N ILE A 140 0.17 3.11 -4.69
CA ILE A 140 -1.14 2.55 -5.01
C ILE A 140 -1.21 1.08 -4.59
N PHE A 141 -2.41 0.64 -4.22
CA PHE A 141 -2.74 -0.77 -4.00
C PHE A 141 -3.57 -1.28 -5.19
N PRO A 142 -2.94 -1.93 -6.20
CA PRO A 142 -3.61 -2.28 -7.46
C PRO A 142 -4.81 -3.21 -7.30
N GLU A 143 -4.87 -3.99 -6.23
CA GLU A 143 -6.02 -4.83 -5.89
C GLU A 143 -7.30 -4.00 -5.69
N GLY A 144 -7.14 -2.77 -5.28
CA GLY A 144 -8.23 -1.81 -5.08
C GLY A 144 -9.15 -2.13 -3.90
N THR A 145 -8.97 -3.25 -3.22
CA THR A 145 -9.67 -3.62 -1.98
C THR A 145 -8.87 -4.71 -1.27
N ARG A 146 -9.08 -4.85 0.04
CA ARG A 146 -8.42 -5.88 0.84
C ARG A 146 -8.74 -7.29 0.35
N ALA A 147 -7.69 -8.09 0.18
CA ALA A 147 -7.78 -9.46 -0.30
C ALA A 147 -8.56 -10.36 0.67
N ASN A 148 -9.38 -11.22 0.13
CA ASN A 148 -9.94 -12.40 0.77
C ASN A 148 -10.44 -13.37 -0.32
N ASP A 149 -10.64 -14.64 0.04
CA ASP A 149 -10.98 -15.72 -0.89
C ASP A 149 -12.23 -15.42 -1.71
N ARG A 150 -13.31 -14.97 -1.05
CA ARG A 150 -14.57 -14.66 -1.73
C ARG A 150 -14.38 -13.58 -2.81
N LYS A 151 -13.66 -12.52 -2.50
CA LYS A 151 -13.41 -11.43 -3.47
C LYS A 151 -12.49 -11.90 -4.60
N ARG A 152 -11.52 -12.78 -4.32
CA ARG A 152 -10.64 -13.33 -5.34
C ARG A 152 -11.46 -14.12 -6.36
N VAL A 153 -12.26 -15.08 -5.90
CA VAL A 153 -13.14 -15.87 -6.77
C VAL A 153 -14.05 -14.95 -7.59
N THR A 154 -14.79 -14.04 -6.95
CA THR A 154 -15.69 -13.12 -7.64
C THR A 154 -14.96 -12.21 -8.64
N SER A 155 -13.72 -11.79 -8.35
CA SER A 155 -12.94 -10.95 -9.28
C SER A 155 -12.52 -11.71 -10.52
N ILE A 156 -12.13 -12.97 -10.37
CA ILE A 156 -11.77 -13.85 -11.48
C ILE A 156 -13.00 -14.20 -12.32
N GLU A 157 -14.12 -14.56 -11.71
CA GLU A 157 -15.38 -14.82 -12.41
C GLU A 157 -15.84 -13.65 -13.28
N ARG A 158 -15.77 -12.43 -12.74
CA ARG A 158 -16.08 -11.21 -13.52
C ARG A 158 -15.12 -10.97 -14.67
N MET A 159 -13.86 -11.38 -14.50
CA MET A 159 -12.84 -11.24 -15.54
C MET A 159 -13.04 -12.22 -16.69
N VAL A 160 -13.52 -13.44 -16.43
CA VAL A 160 -13.80 -14.45 -17.48
C VAL A 160 -14.66 -13.89 -18.61
N ASN A 161 -15.65 -13.05 -18.28
CA ASN A 161 -16.55 -12.47 -19.28
C ASN A 161 -15.91 -11.33 -20.11
N ARG A 162 -14.78 -10.78 -19.70
CA ARG A 162 -14.12 -9.63 -20.35
C ARG A 162 -12.80 -10.00 -20.99
N ASP A 163 -12.04 -10.88 -20.32
CA ASP A 163 -10.70 -11.30 -20.70
C ASP A 163 -10.46 -12.73 -20.17
N PRO A 164 -10.93 -13.76 -20.90
CA PRO A 164 -10.86 -15.15 -20.47
C PRO A 164 -9.42 -15.66 -20.34
N GLU A 165 -8.49 -15.19 -21.20
CA GLU A 165 -7.09 -15.61 -21.16
C GLU A 165 -6.40 -15.09 -19.89
N ARG A 166 -6.57 -13.82 -19.60
CA ARG A 166 -6.05 -13.20 -18.37
C ARG A 166 -6.67 -13.83 -17.12
N ALA A 167 -7.97 -14.13 -17.15
CA ALA A 167 -8.67 -14.81 -16.05
C ALA A 167 -8.07 -16.20 -15.80
N ALA A 168 -7.80 -16.97 -16.87
CA ALA A 168 -7.18 -18.29 -16.78
C ALA A 168 -5.78 -18.24 -16.14
N ARG A 169 -4.95 -17.24 -16.51
CA ARG A 169 -3.63 -17.01 -15.89
C ARG A 169 -3.73 -16.65 -14.41
N LEU A 170 -4.58 -15.68 -14.06
CA LEU A 170 -4.70 -15.16 -12.69
C LEU A 170 -5.49 -16.08 -11.75
N LYS A 171 -6.11 -17.15 -12.28
CA LYS A 171 -6.75 -18.20 -11.45
C LYS A 171 -5.74 -18.90 -10.52
N ALA A 172 -4.45 -18.82 -10.82
CA ALA A 172 -3.38 -19.38 -9.99
C ALA A 172 -3.15 -18.60 -8.68
N LEU A 173 -3.68 -17.37 -8.53
CA LEU A 173 -3.56 -16.58 -7.31
C LEU A 173 -4.24 -17.29 -6.11
N GLN A 174 -3.56 -17.32 -4.97
CA GLN A 174 -4.03 -17.95 -3.74
C GLN A 174 -4.26 -16.94 -2.59
N HIS A 175 -3.46 -15.88 -2.52
CA HIS A 175 -3.46 -14.92 -1.42
C HIS A 175 -3.80 -13.49 -1.87
N LEU A 176 -3.48 -13.12 -3.11
CA LEU A 176 -3.72 -11.81 -3.67
C LEU A 176 -5.00 -11.76 -4.51
N LEU A 177 -5.52 -10.55 -4.72
CA LEU A 177 -6.56 -10.33 -5.74
C LEU A 177 -5.91 -10.00 -7.09
N PRO A 178 -6.59 -10.29 -8.21
CA PRO A 178 -6.17 -9.80 -9.52
C PRO A 178 -5.91 -8.29 -9.49
N PRO A 179 -4.75 -7.81 -9.97
CA PRO A 179 -4.46 -6.39 -9.99
C PRO A 179 -5.32 -5.67 -11.02
N LYS A 180 -5.72 -4.45 -10.71
CA LYS A 180 -6.40 -3.54 -11.64
C LYS A 180 -5.35 -2.69 -12.34
N PRO A 181 -5.07 -2.94 -13.63
CA PRO A 181 -3.92 -2.33 -14.30
C PRO A 181 -4.08 -0.83 -14.51
N SER A 182 -5.29 -0.35 -14.84
CA SER A 182 -5.51 1.04 -15.28
C SER A 182 -4.98 2.08 -14.29
N GLY A 183 -5.27 1.93 -12.98
CA GLY A 183 -4.78 2.88 -11.99
C GLY A 183 -3.27 2.76 -11.74
N ALA A 184 -2.72 1.54 -11.75
CA ALA A 184 -1.28 1.32 -11.63
C ALA A 184 -0.53 1.89 -12.83
N GLN A 185 -1.04 1.65 -14.04
CA GLN A 185 -0.49 2.17 -15.29
C GLN A 185 -0.53 3.70 -15.32
N ALA A 186 -1.67 4.32 -15.00
CA ALA A 186 -1.79 5.78 -14.93
C ALA A 186 -0.75 6.40 -13.98
N LEU A 187 -0.53 5.78 -12.80
CA LEU A 187 0.47 6.24 -11.85
C LEU A 187 1.90 6.11 -12.39
N VAL A 188 2.21 5.02 -13.08
CA VAL A 188 3.53 4.76 -13.68
C VAL A 188 3.77 5.67 -14.88
N ASP A 189 2.77 5.88 -15.72
CA ASP A 189 2.85 6.74 -16.89
C ASP A 189 3.01 8.22 -16.50
N GLY A 190 2.44 8.63 -15.35
CA GLY A 190 2.65 9.98 -14.79
C GLY A 190 4.08 10.25 -14.30
N ALA A 191 4.87 9.20 -14.04
CA ALA A 191 6.27 9.30 -13.59
C ALA A 191 7.22 8.48 -14.48
N PRO A 192 7.45 8.87 -15.74
CA PRO A 192 8.17 8.06 -16.72
C PRO A 192 9.63 7.76 -16.36
N GLY A 193 10.22 8.55 -15.45
CA GLY A 193 11.59 8.36 -14.95
C GLY A 193 11.69 7.65 -13.59
N ALA A 194 10.57 7.29 -12.97
CA ALA A 194 10.58 6.68 -11.65
C ALA A 194 10.72 5.15 -11.74
N ASP A 195 11.54 4.59 -10.87
CA ASP A 195 11.57 3.13 -10.64
C ASP A 195 10.28 2.65 -9.99
N ILE A 196 10.01 1.34 -10.05
CA ILE A 196 8.86 0.74 -9.38
C ILE A 196 9.35 -0.16 -8.25
N ALA A 197 8.76 -0.04 -7.07
CA ALA A 197 8.93 -1.04 -6.03
C ALA A 197 7.61 -1.81 -5.81
N LEU A 198 7.72 -3.11 -5.76
CA LEU A 198 6.64 -3.96 -5.27
C LEU A 198 6.76 -4.03 -3.74
N MET A 199 5.67 -3.74 -3.05
CA MET A 199 5.60 -3.87 -1.59
C MET A 199 4.63 -4.98 -1.22
N TRP A 200 5.11 -5.95 -0.46
CA TRP A 200 4.27 -6.99 0.09
C TRP A 200 4.56 -7.22 1.57
N HIS A 201 3.66 -7.88 2.25
CA HIS A 201 3.79 -8.15 3.67
C HIS A 201 3.03 -9.42 4.06
N ILE A 202 3.45 -10.02 5.18
CA ILE A 202 2.75 -11.09 5.89
C ILE A 202 2.57 -10.73 7.36
N GLY A 203 1.73 -11.48 8.05
CA GLY A 203 1.45 -11.27 9.47
C GLY A 203 0.31 -10.29 9.77
N PHE A 204 -0.21 -9.62 8.72
CA PHE A 204 -1.41 -8.76 8.79
C PHE A 204 -2.65 -9.44 8.18
N ASP A 205 -2.49 -10.65 7.68
CA ASP A 205 -3.56 -11.40 7.03
C ASP A 205 -4.71 -11.67 8.00
N GLY A 206 -5.94 -11.43 7.54
CA GLY A 206 -7.13 -11.57 8.36
C GLY A 206 -7.37 -10.43 9.35
N LEU A 207 -6.53 -9.38 9.38
CA LEU A 207 -6.73 -8.19 10.20
C LEU A 207 -7.58 -7.13 9.47
N ASP A 208 -8.69 -7.56 8.93
CA ASP A 208 -9.62 -6.77 8.12
C ASP A 208 -10.73 -6.08 8.95
N THR A 209 -10.88 -6.47 10.23
CA THR A 209 -11.83 -5.86 11.18
C THR A 209 -11.19 -5.66 12.54
N PHE A 210 -11.67 -4.66 13.31
CA PHE A 210 -11.19 -4.41 14.68
C PHE A 210 -11.38 -5.63 15.61
N GLY A 211 -12.45 -6.41 15.43
CA GLY A 211 -12.70 -7.62 16.21
C GLY A 211 -11.64 -8.71 15.97
N ARG A 212 -11.21 -8.88 14.71
CA ARG A 212 -10.16 -9.84 14.36
C ARG A 212 -8.79 -9.37 14.84
N ILE A 213 -8.49 -8.08 14.74
CA ILE A 213 -7.27 -7.47 15.29
C ILE A 213 -7.18 -7.78 16.79
N ARG A 214 -8.24 -7.46 17.56
CA ARG A 214 -8.28 -7.73 19.01
C ARG A 214 -8.07 -9.21 19.33
N ARG A 215 -8.74 -10.11 18.60
CA ARG A 215 -8.61 -11.57 18.80
C ARG A 215 -7.17 -12.04 18.50
N ARG A 216 -6.55 -11.55 17.43
CA ARG A 216 -5.19 -11.91 17.05
C ARG A 216 -4.17 -11.45 18.08
N LEU A 217 -4.33 -10.22 18.60
CA LEU A 217 -3.45 -9.66 19.62
C LEU A 217 -3.57 -10.39 20.97
N ALA A 218 -4.72 -10.99 21.25
CA ALA A 218 -4.94 -11.76 22.49
C ALA A 218 -4.26 -13.15 22.50
N VAL A 219 -3.88 -13.68 21.32
CA VAL A 219 -3.32 -15.04 21.20
C VAL A 219 -1.79 -15.09 21.32
N GLY A 220 -1.10 -13.94 21.30
CA GLY A 220 0.35 -13.88 21.45
C GLY A 220 0.98 -12.77 20.61
N ALA A 221 2.30 -12.57 20.75
CA ALA A 221 3.09 -11.56 20.08
C ALA A 221 3.12 -11.81 18.54
N PRO A 222 2.30 -11.12 17.73
CA PRO A 222 2.31 -11.34 16.30
C PRO A 222 3.60 -10.78 15.69
N ARG A 223 4.15 -11.52 14.75
CA ARG A 223 5.25 -11.06 13.91
C ARG A 223 4.74 -10.78 12.52
N ALA A 224 5.26 -9.73 11.92
CA ALA A 224 4.98 -9.36 10.55
C ALA A 224 6.28 -9.06 9.81
N GLU A 225 6.22 -9.20 8.52
CA GLU A 225 7.33 -8.87 7.62
C GLU A 225 6.79 -7.95 6.52
N VAL A 226 7.54 -6.89 6.20
CA VAL A 226 7.28 -5.98 5.07
C VAL A 226 8.50 -6.02 4.17
N VAL A 227 8.29 -6.30 2.90
CA VAL A 227 9.35 -6.46 1.91
C VAL A 227 9.13 -5.50 0.75
N PHE A 228 10.20 -4.84 0.33
CA PHE A 228 10.26 -4.04 -0.88
C PHE A 228 11.17 -4.70 -1.90
N GLU A 229 10.74 -4.74 -3.16
CA GLU A 229 11.50 -5.28 -4.29
C GLU A 229 11.55 -4.22 -5.37
N LEU A 230 12.75 -3.69 -5.65
CA LEU A 230 12.97 -2.63 -6.63
C LEU A 230 13.07 -3.20 -8.04
N HIS A 231 12.36 -2.58 -8.96
CA HIS A 231 12.40 -2.83 -10.39
C HIS A 231 12.81 -1.54 -11.11
N PRO A 232 14.00 -1.50 -11.75
CA PRO A 232 14.45 -0.33 -12.50
C PRO A 232 13.46 0.02 -13.62
N ARG A 233 13.22 1.30 -13.83
CA ARG A 233 12.26 1.80 -14.85
C ARG A 233 12.55 1.23 -16.24
N ALA A 234 13.83 1.08 -16.60
CA ALA A 234 14.24 0.53 -17.89
C ALA A 234 13.79 -0.92 -18.14
N SER A 235 13.50 -1.68 -17.09
CA SER A 235 13.02 -3.08 -17.18
C SER A 235 11.49 -3.21 -17.27
N ILE A 236 10.76 -2.08 -17.22
CA ILE A 236 9.31 -2.07 -17.12
C ILE A 236 8.72 -1.64 -18.47
N PRO A 237 7.90 -2.47 -19.10
CA PRO A 237 7.27 -2.13 -20.37
C PRO A 237 6.24 -1.01 -20.19
N THR A 238 5.90 -0.35 -21.29
CA THR A 238 4.85 0.67 -21.38
C THR A 238 3.65 0.18 -22.17
N GLY A 239 2.54 0.92 -22.13
CA GLY A 239 1.33 0.60 -22.89
C GLY A 239 0.73 -0.76 -22.51
N ASP A 240 0.21 -1.49 -23.49
CA ASP A 240 -0.51 -2.76 -23.27
C ASP A 240 0.38 -3.85 -22.65
N ALA A 241 1.70 -3.84 -22.94
CA ALA A 241 2.63 -4.78 -22.37
C ALA A 241 2.81 -4.64 -20.85
N PHE A 242 2.51 -3.48 -20.29
CA PHE A 242 2.52 -3.25 -18.83
C PHE A 242 1.53 -4.15 -18.09
N VAL A 243 0.37 -4.43 -18.68
CA VAL A 243 -0.64 -5.31 -18.06
C VAL A 243 -0.09 -6.72 -17.85
N GLY A 244 0.56 -7.27 -18.89
CA GLY A 244 1.19 -8.58 -18.79
C GLY A 244 2.32 -8.62 -17.76
N TRP A 245 3.18 -7.60 -17.75
CA TRP A 245 4.24 -7.45 -16.75
C TRP A 245 3.69 -7.37 -15.32
N LEU A 246 2.65 -6.59 -15.09
CA LEU A 246 2.02 -6.45 -13.78
C LEU A 246 1.43 -7.78 -13.29
N ASP A 247 0.75 -8.50 -14.16
CA ASP A 247 0.18 -9.81 -13.84
C ASP A 247 1.27 -10.83 -13.48
N ASP A 248 2.38 -10.87 -14.22
CA ASP A 248 3.50 -11.77 -13.94
C ASP A 248 4.14 -11.45 -12.58
N ARG A 249 4.37 -10.16 -12.29
CA ARG A 249 4.88 -9.74 -10.97
C ARG A 249 3.90 -10.07 -9.86
N TRP A 250 2.60 -9.97 -10.11
CA TRP A 250 1.57 -10.28 -9.11
C TRP A 250 1.51 -11.79 -8.80
N LEU A 251 1.63 -12.63 -9.82
CA LEU A 251 1.71 -14.09 -9.66
C LEU A 251 3.00 -14.52 -8.92
N GLU A 252 4.11 -13.85 -9.21
CA GLU A 252 5.36 -14.10 -8.49
C GLU A 252 5.26 -13.67 -7.01
N LEU A 253 4.67 -12.50 -6.77
CA LEU A 253 4.44 -11.95 -5.43
C LEU A 253 3.51 -12.84 -4.62
N ASP A 254 2.45 -13.40 -5.23
CA ASP A 254 1.53 -14.35 -4.59
C ASP A 254 2.27 -15.61 -4.11
N ARG A 255 3.17 -16.17 -4.93
CA ARG A 255 4.02 -17.31 -4.55
C ARG A 255 4.95 -16.96 -3.38
N LYS A 256 5.60 -15.79 -3.43
CA LYS A 256 6.47 -15.32 -2.32
C LYS A 256 5.70 -15.17 -1.02
N VAL A 257 4.47 -14.66 -1.08
CA VAL A 257 3.57 -14.56 0.07
C VAL A 257 3.20 -15.94 0.60
N ALA A 258 2.85 -16.90 -0.27
CA ALA A 258 2.54 -18.29 0.11
C ALA A 258 3.73 -18.95 0.84
N ASP A 259 4.92 -18.83 0.28
CA ASP A 259 6.15 -19.37 0.86
C ASP A 259 6.47 -18.73 2.22
N ALA A 260 6.29 -17.41 2.33
CA ALA A 260 6.54 -16.69 3.57
C ALA A 260 5.52 -17.06 4.66
N LEU A 261 4.24 -17.21 4.31
CA LEU A 261 3.19 -17.69 5.24
C LEU A 261 3.48 -19.11 5.73
N SER A 262 3.92 -20.02 4.86
CA SER A 262 4.28 -21.39 5.22
C SER A 262 5.44 -21.41 6.23
N ARG A 263 6.50 -20.63 5.98
CA ARG A 263 7.63 -20.48 6.92
C ARG A 263 7.20 -19.88 8.25
N HIS A 264 6.27 -18.94 8.23
CA HIS A 264 5.76 -18.29 9.43
C HIS A 264 4.97 -19.26 10.30
N GLN A 265 4.14 -20.12 9.70
CA GLN A 265 3.38 -21.16 10.40
C GLN A 265 4.27 -22.21 11.03
N SER A 266 5.31 -22.69 10.31
CA SER A 266 6.26 -23.68 10.82
C SER A 266 7.01 -23.19 12.07
N ARG A 267 7.37 -21.92 12.13
CA ARG A 267 8.03 -21.31 13.31
C ARG A 267 7.11 -21.19 14.53
N HIS A 268 5.81 -21.11 14.33
CA HIS A 268 4.83 -21.06 15.43
C HIS A 268 4.43 -22.44 15.95
N SER A 269 4.58 -23.49 15.15
CA SER A 269 4.30 -24.88 15.54
C SER A 269 5.44 -25.53 16.29
N SER A 270 6.64 -24.91 16.27
CA SER A 270 7.87 -25.44 16.90
C SER A 270 8.21 -24.77 18.25
N ASN A 271 7.36 -23.85 18.72
CA ASN A 271 7.42 -23.18 20.02
C ASN A 271 6.18 -23.53 20.87
#